data_26f8ba69075115807244e98b4ae01b7a
#
_entry.id   26f8ba69075115807244e98b4ae01b7a
#
_cell.length_a   1.000
_cell.length_b   1.000
_cell.length_c   1.000
_cell.angle_alpha   90.00
_cell.angle_beta   90.00
_cell.angle_gamma   90.00
#
_symmetry.space_group_name_H-M   'P 1'
#
loop_
_entity.id
_entity.type
_entity.pdbx_description
1 polymer ?
#
loop_
_entity_poly.entity_id
_entity_poly.type
_entity_poly.pdbx_seq_one_letter_code
_entity_poly.pdbx_strand_id
1 'polypeptide(L)'
;VRRRVLEATKLTVGTVPLYEAAIETIRKTGSVIDMEADFLFEVIEKQAAEGIGFMAIHCGINRITLERLKRQGYRFGGLVSRGGSFLTAWMNHNKKENPLYDQLDRLIGIMKKYDVILSLGNGLRAGAVHDSTDRAQIQELIINSEVAEYAQKRGVQIIIEGTGNITIDEIESNDKKKKRMSNNAPFYM
;
A
#
# COMPACT_ATOMS: atom_id res chain seq x y z
N VAL A 1 7.66 -8.44 -19.23
CA VAL A 1 7.71 -9.55 -18.25
C VAL A 1 6.30 -9.94 -17.82
N ARG A 2 5.45 -8.99 -17.29
CA ARG A 2 4.11 -9.26 -16.73
C ARG A 2 3.22 -10.09 -17.66
N ARG A 3 3.02 -9.67 -18.92
CA ARG A 3 2.19 -10.41 -19.90
C ARG A 3 2.64 -11.86 -20.08
N ARG A 4 3.94 -12.10 -20.19
CA ARG A 4 4.48 -13.45 -20.31
C ARG A 4 4.20 -14.33 -19.10
N VAL A 5 4.16 -13.74 -17.90
CA VAL A 5 3.77 -14.45 -16.67
C VAL A 5 2.27 -14.78 -16.72
N LEU A 6 1.42 -13.82 -17.07
CA LEU A 6 -0.03 -14.02 -17.20
C LEU A 6 -0.36 -15.13 -18.23
N GLU A 7 0.34 -15.19 -19.35
CA GLU A 7 0.17 -16.21 -20.38
C GLU A 7 0.67 -17.60 -19.94
N ALA A 8 1.67 -17.65 -19.06
CA ALA A 8 2.34 -18.88 -18.64
C ALA A 8 1.71 -19.57 -17.41
N THR A 9 0.81 -18.90 -16.68
CA THR A 9 0.24 -19.44 -15.44
C THR A 9 -1.28 -19.33 -15.41
N LYS A 10 -1.92 -20.29 -14.70
CA LYS A 10 -3.33 -20.23 -14.33
C LYS A 10 -3.55 -19.65 -12.92
N LEU A 11 -2.47 -19.36 -12.21
CA LEU A 11 -2.53 -18.79 -10.87
C LEU A 11 -2.87 -17.29 -10.92
N THR A 12 -3.50 -16.80 -9.88
CA THR A 12 -3.77 -15.36 -9.71
C THR A 12 -2.44 -14.60 -9.60
N VAL A 13 -2.20 -13.67 -10.51
CA VAL A 13 -0.97 -12.86 -10.55
C VAL A 13 -1.22 -11.52 -9.88
N GLY A 14 -0.31 -11.14 -8.98
CA GLY A 14 -0.32 -9.84 -8.32
C GLY A 14 0.78 -8.90 -8.80
N THR A 15 0.55 -7.59 -8.65
CA THR A 15 1.52 -6.54 -8.99
C THR A 15 1.57 -5.42 -7.97
N VAL A 16 2.60 -4.58 -8.10
CA VAL A 16 2.76 -3.31 -7.37
C VAL A 16 2.86 -2.18 -8.40
N PRO A 17 1.74 -1.60 -8.85
CA PRO A 17 1.73 -0.63 -9.96
C PRO A 17 2.63 0.59 -9.75
N LEU A 18 2.75 1.03 -8.49
CA LEU A 18 3.61 2.15 -8.11
C LEU A 18 5.06 1.99 -8.61
N TYR A 19 5.57 0.75 -8.68
CA TYR A 19 6.94 0.53 -9.16
C TYR A 19 7.10 0.79 -10.67
N GLU A 20 6.11 0.41 -11.49
CA GLU A 20 6.12 0.73 -12.92
C GLU A 20 6.02 2.23 -13.12
N ALA A 21 5.08 2.91 -12.46
CA ALA A 21 4.91 4.35 -12.54
C ALA A 21 6.17 5.12 -12.11
N ALA A 22 6.76 4.72 -10.98
CA ALA A 22 7.98 5.35 -10.47
C ALA A 22 9.18 5.17 -11.43
N ILE A 23 9.41 3.95 -11.94
CA ILE A 23 10.52 3.67 -12.87
C ILE A 23 10.35 4.43 -14.18
N GLU A 24 9.14 4.47 -14.73
CA GLU A 24 8.88 5.22 -15.95
C GLU A 24 9.04 6.73 -15.77
N THR A 25 8.60 7.25 -14.61
CA THR A 25 8.81 8.67 -14.27
C THR A 25 10.29 8.97 -14.14
N ILE A 26 11.04 8.18 -13.36
CA ILE A 26 12.49 8.38 -13.18
C ILE A 26 13.25 8.36 -14.52
N ARG A 27 12.84 7.48 -15.44
CA ARG A 27 13.45 7.43 -16.79
C ARG A 27 13.20 8.70 -17.61
N LYS A 28 12.05 9.35 -17.41
CA LYS A 28 11.67 10.56 -18.16
C LYS A 28 12.22 11.84 -17.53
N THR A 29 12.20 11.94 -16.21
CA THR A 29 12.46 13.21 -15.48
C THR A 29 13.69 13.16 -14.59
N GLY A 30 14.20 11.97 -14.30
CA GLY A 30 15.32 11.76 -13.36
C GLY A 30 14.89 11.54 -11.91
N SER A 31 13.61 11.77 -11.54
CA SER A 31 13.18 11.65 -10.15
C SER A 31 11.76 11.13 -9.98
N VAL A 32 11.54 10.34 -8.93
CA VAL A 32 10.19 9.85 -8.57
C VAL A 32 9.26 10.96 -8.05
N ILE A 33 9.83 12.06 -7.55
CA ILE A 33 9.02 13.18 -7.02
C ILE A 33 8.21 13.90 -8.11
N ASP A 34 8.61 13.76 -9.38
CA ASP A 34 7.93 14.33 -10.53
C ASP A 34 6.78 13.44 -11.04
N MET A 35 6.49 12.34 -10.36
CA MET A 35 5.39 11.45 -10.75
C MET A 35 4.04 12.16 -10.65
N GLU A 36 3.31 12.21 -11.77
CA GLU A 36 1.95 12.74 -11.79
C GLU A 36 0.96 11.71 -11.23
N ALA A 37 0.01 12.18 -10.42
CA ALA A 37 -1.02 11.32 -9.84
C ALA A 37 -1.84 10.62 -10.92
N ASP A 38 -2.22 11.33 -11.99
CA ASP A 38 -2.99 10.75 -13.09
C ASP A 38 -2.23 9.64 -13.80
N PHE A 39 -0.92 9.81 -14.03
CA PHE A 39 -0.08 8.77 -14.62
C PHE A 39 -0.02 7.50 -13.74
N LEU A 40 0.05 7.66 -12.40
CA LEU A 40 -0.02 6.51 -11.50
C LEU A 40 -1.34 5.75 -11.66
N PHE A 41 -2.48 6.45 -11.76
CA PHE A 41 -3.78 5.82 -11.98
C PHE A 41 -3.92 5.18 -13.36
N GLU A 42 -3.34 5.78 -14.40
CA GLU A 42 -3.28 5.16 -15.73
C GLU A 42 -2.52 3.83 -15.71
N VAL A 43 -1.40 3.76 -14.98
CA VAL A 43 -0.65 2.51 -14.81
C VAL A 43 -1.47 1.46 -14.03
N ILE A 44 -2.18 1.87 -12.98
CA ILE A 44 -3.08 0.97 -12.22
C ILE A 44 -4.16 0.41 -13.16
N GLU A 45 -4.87 1.28 -13.86
CA GLU A 45 -5.96 0.85 -14.74
C GLU A 45 -5.47 -0.02 -15.91
N LYS A 46 -4.35 0.32 -16.51
CA LYS A 46 -3.68 -0.49 -17.54
C LYS A 46 -3.37 -1.90 -17.05
N GLN A 47 -2.78 -2.02 -15.85
CA GLN A 47 -2.47 -3.33 -15.28
C GLN A 47 -3.73 -4.12 -14.93
N ALA A 48 -4.75 -3.47 -14.41
CA ALA A 48 -6.05 -4.09 -14.14
C ALA A 48 -6.68 -4.64 -15.42
N ALA A 49 -6.68 -3.87 -16.50
CA ALA A 49 -7.18 -4.29 -17.81
C ALA A 49 -6.38 -5.45 -18.46
N GLU A 50 -5.13 -5.65 -18.05
CA GLU A 50 -4.31 -6.80 -18.49
C GLU A 50 -4.66 -8.12 -17.78
N GLY A 51 -5.58 -8.11 -16.79
CA GLY A 51 -6.05 -9.30 -16.08
C GLY A 51 -5.25 -9.64 -14.81
N ILE A 52 -4.68 -8.63 -14.15
CA ILE A 52 -4.07 -8.79 -12.82
C ILE A 52 -5.16 -9.06 -11.79
N GLY A 53 -5.00 -10.11 -10.98
CA GLY A 53 -6.00 -10.52 -9.99
C GLY A 53 -5.91 -9.78 -8.66
N PHE A 54 -4.72 -9.28 -8.25
CA PHE A 54 -4.58 -8.41 -7.08
C PHE A 54 -3.47 -7.38 -7.24
N MET A 55 -3.57 -6.27 -6.54
CA MET A 55 -2.56 -5.20 -6.55
C MET A 55 -2.21 -4.76 -5.14
N ALA A 56 -0.90 -4.75 -4.83
CA ALA A 56 -0.40 -4.18 -3.59
C ALA A 56 -0.33 -2.65 -3.71
N ILE A 57 -1.14 -1.98 -2.92
CA ILE A 57 -1.35 -0.53 -2.93
C ILE A 57 -1.08 0.05 -1.54
N HIS A 58 -0.28 1.11 -1.46
CA HIS A 58 0.17 1.71 -0.20
C HIS A 58 -0.72 2.91 0.21
N CYS A 59 -2.02 2.67 0.42
CA CYS A 59 -2.95 3.71 0.90
C CYS A 59 -2.65 4.19 2.32
N GLY A 60 -2.05 3.34 3.16
CA GLY A 60 -1.74 3.64 4.55
C GLY A 60 -0.63 4.67 4.74
N ILE A 61 0.15 4.98 3.69
CA ILE A 61 1.09 6.11 3.68
C ILE A 61 0.28 7.38 3.43
N ASN A 62 0.04 8.17 4.46
CA ASN A 62 -0.66 9.45 4.38
C ASN A 62 -0.05 10.47 5.35
N ARG A 63 -0.55 11.70 5.38
CA ARG A 63 -0.01 12.75 6.25
C ARG A 63 -0.08 12.38 7.73
N ILE A 64 -1.13 11.68 8.15
CA ILE A 64 -1.31 11.26 9.55
C ILE A 64 -0.21 10.28 9.94
N THR A 65 0.04 9.26 9.11
CA THR A 65 1.06 8.24 9.38
C THR A 65 2.47 8.83 9.32
N LEU A 66 2.74 9.74 8.37
CA LEU A 66 4.04 10.41 8.28
C LEU A 66 4.28 11.38 9.46
N GLU A 67 3.25 12.07 9.93
CA GLU A 67 3.37 12.89 11.13
C GLU A 67 3.63 12.02 12.37
N ARG A 68 2.96 10.87 12.48
CA ARG A 68 3.21 9.90 13.54
C ARG A 68 4.66 9.42 13.51
N LEU A 69 5.19 9.08 12.32
CA LEU A 69 6.58 8.68 12.13
C LEU A 69 7.55 9.78 12.57
N LYS A 70 7.30 11.02 12.21
CA LYS A 70 8.13 12.17 12.63
C LYS A 70 8.11 12.38 14.16
N ARG A 71 6.93 12.29 14.77
CA ARG A 71 6.77 12.53 16.22
C ARG A 71 7.33 11.42 17.10
N GLN A 72 7.41 10.19 16.60
CA GLN A 72 8.00 9.11 17.40
C GLN A 72 9.53 9.20 17.49
N GLY A 73 10.18 9.93 16.57
CA GLY A 73 11.60 10.15 16.56
C GLY A 73 12.38 9.13 15.72
N TYR A 74 13.55 8.74 16.22
CA TYR A 74 14.48 7.87 15.51
C TYR A 74 13.94 6.45 15.29
N ARG A 75 14.24 5.90 14.11
CA ARG A 75 13.93 4.54 13.70
C ARG A 75 15.20 3.92 13.12
N PHE A 76 15.64 2.77 13.66
CA PHE A 76 16.90 2.12 13.27
C PHE A 76 16.88 1.70 11.79
N GLY A 77 15.82 1.06 11.33
CA GLY A 77 15.68 0.62 9.96
C GLY A 77 15.18 1.69 9.00
N GLY A 78 14.78 2.86 9.49
CA GLY A 78 14.17 3.89 8.65
C GLY A 78 12.92 3.41 7.92
N LEU A 79 12.80 3.74 6.64
CA LEU A 79 11.73 3.29 5.72
C LEU A 79 12.30 2.22 4.78
N VAL A 80 12.01 0.95 5.06
CA VAL A 80 12.51 -0.18 4.26
C VAL A 80 11.59 -0.58 3.11
N SER A 81 10.33 -0.14 3.15
CA SER A 81 9.41 -0.32 2.04
C SER A 81 9.77 0.62 0.89
N ARG A 82 10.02 0.06 -0.30
CA ARG A 82 10.27 0.86 -1.50
C ARG A 82 9.06 1.75 -1.84
N GLY A 83 7.84 1.18 -1.81
CA GLY A 83 6.62 1.93 -2.06
C GLY A 83 6.38 3.01 -1.02
N GLY A 84 6.59 2.69 0.27
CA GLY A 84 6.52 3.66 1.36
C GLY A 84 7.50 4.81 1.19
N SER A 85 8.76 4.51 0.83
CA SER A 85 9.79 5.53 0.59
C SER A 85 9.47 6.44 -0.59
N PHE A 86 8.99 5.88 -1.71
CA PHE A 86 8.61 6.66 -2.90
C PHE A 86 7.47 7.63 -2.60
N LEU A 87 6.40 7.15 -1.98
CA LEU A 87 5.26 8.00 -1.62
C LEU A 87 5.63 9.04 -0.58
N THR A 88 6.44 8.68 0.42
CA THR A 88 6.93 9.64 1.43
C THR A 88 7.76 10.75 0.79
N ALA A 89 8.68 10.42 -0.13
CA ALA A 89 9.47 11.41 -0.85
C ALA A 89 8.58 12.32 -1.70
N TRP A 90 7.64 11.73 -2.45
CA TRP A 90 6.70 12.45 -3.28
C TRP A 90 5.82 13.42 -2.47
N MET A 91 5.20 12.94 -1.39
CA MET A 91 4.36 13.74 -0.50
C MET A 91 5.12 14.90 0.16
N ASN A 92 6.34 14.63 0.63
CA ASN A 92 7.16 15.65 1.29
C ASN A 92 7.61 16.74 0.30
N HIS A 93 7.96 16.37 -0.93
CA HIS A 93 8.38 17.31 -1.96
C HIS A 93 7.19 18.17 -2.46
N ASN A 94 6.13 17.50 -2.90
CA ASN A 94 4.98 18.16 -3.53
C ASN A 94 4.05 18.85 -2.53
N LYS A 95 4.22 18.62 -1.22
CA LYS A 95 3.33 19.12 -0.16
C LYS A 95 1.87 18.70 -0.35
N LYS A 96 1.65 17.55 -0.98
CA LYS A 96 0.34 16.97 -1.28
C LYS A 96 0.12 15.68 -0.49
N GLU A 97 -1.14 15.28 -0.36
CA GLU A 97 -1.51 13.98 0.18
C GLU A 97 -1.15 12.86 -0.82
N ASN A 98 -0.99 11.63 -0.32
CA ASN A 98 -0.84 10.45 -1.15
C ASN A 98 -2.05 10.30 -2.09
N PRO A 99 -1.86 10.33 -3.41
CA PRO A 99 -2.98 10.24 -4.35
C PRO A 99 -3.77 8.94 -4.23
N LEU A 100 -3.14 7.84 -3.79
CA LEU A 100 -3.81 6.55 -3.57
C LEU A 100 -4.76 6.57 -2.36
N TYR A 101 -4.53 7.46 -1.40
CA TYR A 101 -5.41 7.71 -0.27
C TYR A 101 -6.41 8.83 -0.57
N ASP A 102 -5.95 9.94 -1.15
CA ASP A 102 -6.75 11.13 -1.45
C ASP A 102 -7.84 10.86 -2.50
N GLN A 103 -7.52 10.05 -3.52
CA GLN A 103 -8.44 9.66 -4.59
C GLN A 103 -8.94 8.22 -4.42
N LEU A 104 -9.30 7.83 -3.21
CA LEU A 104 -9.67 6.45 -2.88
C LEU A 104 -10.88 5.96 -3.70
N ASP A 105 -11.87 6.82 -3.98
CA ASP A 105 -13.03 6.45 -4.80
C ASP A 105 -12.63 6.10 -6.24
N ARG A 106 -11.66 6.82 -6.82
CA ARG A 106 -11.10 6.50 -8.14
C ARG A 106 -10.41 5.14 -8.14
N LEU A 107 -9.60 4.87 -7.12
CA LEU A 107 -8.94 3.58 -6.95
C LEU A 107 -9.96 2.44 -6.85
N ILE A 108 -10.93 2.57 -5.96
CA ILE A 108 -11.98 1.57 -5.74
C ILE A 108 -12.81 1.36 -7.02
N GLY A 109 -13.10 2.42 -7.77
CA GLY A 109 -13.78 2.34 -9.05
C GLY A 109 -13.03 1.45 -10.05
N ILE A 110 -11.70 1.58 -10.14
CA ILE A 110 -10.86 0.74 -11.00
C ILE A 110 -10.87 -0.71 -10.49
N MET A 111 -10.63 -0.95 -9.19
CA MET A 111 -10.63 -2.30 -8.61
C MET A 111 -11.94 -3.02 -8.89
N LYS A 112 -13.07 -2.35 -8.69
CA LYS A 112 -14.41 -2.90 -8.93
C LYS A 112 -14.66 -3.17 -10.41
N LYS A 113 -14.28 -2.25 -11.30
CA LYS A 113 -14.49 -2.36 -12.76
C LYS A 113 -13.82 -3.61 -13.35
N TYR A 114 -12.65 -3.94 -12.85
CA TYR A 114 -11.82 -5.02 -13.38
C TYR A 114 -11.75 -6.26 -12.46
N ASP A 115 -12.54 -6.29 -11.39
CA ASP A 115 -12.59 -7.37 -10.39
C ASP A 115 -11.19 -7.68 -9.80
N VAL A 116 -10.44 -6.64 -9.45
CA VAL A 116 -9.10 -6.74 -8.87
C VAL A 116 -9.17 -6.66 -7.35
N ILE A 117 -8.53 -7.59 -6.67
CA ILE A 117 -8.40 -7.56 -5.20
C ILE A 117 -7.44 -6.43 -4.81
N LEU A 118 -7.86 -5.56 -3.89
CA LEU A 118 -7.01 -4.52 -3.31
C LEU A 118 -6.22 -5.09 -2.13
N SER A 119 -4.91 -5.27 -2.32
CA SER A 119 -3.99 -5.63 -1.24
C SER A 119 -3.42 -4.37 -0.61
N LEU A 120 -3.77 -4.11 0.65
CA LEU A 120 -3.32 -2.93 1.39
C LEU A 120 -1.92 -3.17 1.95
N GLY A 121 -0.94 -2.54 1.33
CA GLY A 121 0.48 -2.71 1.63
C GLY A 121 0.90 -2.07 2.94
N ASN A 122 1.98 -2.60 3.54
CA ASN A 122 2.60 -2.12 4.78
C ASN A 122 3.84 -1.25 4.48
N GLY A 123 3.61 -0.03 4.06
CA GLY A 123 4.66 0.92 3.67
C GLY A 123 5.55 1.39 4.83
N LEU A 124 5.03 1.35 6.06
CA LEU A 124 5.77 1.70 7.29
C LEU A 124 6.24 0.48 8.09
N ARG A 125 6.29 -0.72 7.48
CA ARG A 125 6.84 -1.90 8.15
C ARG A 125 8.25 -1.65 8.71
N ALA A 126 8.54 -2.27 9.85
CA ALA A 126 9.83 -2.12 10.52
C ALA A 126 10.99 -2.67 9.69
N GLY A 127 12.15 -2.04 9.76
CA GLY A 127 13.41 -2.51 9.16
C GLY A 127 14.36 -3.15 10.17
N ALA A 128 14.05 -3.03 11.45
CA ALA A 128 14.83 -3.60 12.54
C ALA A 128 13.89 -4.10 13.64
N VAL A 129 14.32 -5.07 14.42
CA VAL A 129 13.58 -5.63 15.56
C VAL A 129 13.16 -4.53 16.54
N HIS A 130 14.07 -3.59 16.83
CA HIS A 130 13.79 -2.45 17.70
C HIS A 130 12.60 -1.59 17.25
N ASP A 131 12.35 -1.50 15.95
CA ASP A 131 11.28 -0.68 15.37
C ASP A 131 9.96 -1.45 15.25
N SER A 132 9.95 -2.74 15.64
CA SER A 132 8.78 -3.61 15.54
C SER A 132 7.61 -3.05 16.32
N THR A 133 6.44 -3.05 15.68
CA THR A 133 5.17 -2.60 16.27
C THR A 133 5.22 -1.17 16.81
N ASP A 134 6.01 -0.30 16.18
CA ASP A 134 6.10 1.10 16.57
C ASP A 134 4.81 1.88 16.27
N ARG A 135 4.74 3.13 16.72
CA ARG A 135 3.55 3.97 16.61
C ARG A 135 3.16 4.24 15.16
N ALA A 136 4.14 4.37 14.26
CA ALA A 136 3.88 4.62 12.85
C ALA A 136 3.31 3.38 12.16
N GLN A 137 3.85 2.20 12.46
CA GLN A 137 3.38 0.92 11.95
C GLN A 137 1.93 0.63 12.40
N ILE A 138 1.61 0.89 13.66
CA ILE A 138 0.24 0.75 14.19
C ILE A 138 -0.71 1.78 13.56
N GLN A 139 -0.25 3.03 13.37
CA GLN A 139 -1.09 4.05 12.72
C GLN A 139 -1.41 3.68 11.27
N GLU A 140 -0.44 3.13 10.53
CA GLU A 140 -0.70 2.62 9.18
C GLU A 140 -1.73 1.49 9.18
N LEU A 141 -1.66 0.56 10.15
CA LEU A 141 -2.66 -0.51 10.28
C LEU A 141 -4.07 0.05 10.51
N ILE A 142 -4.22 1.09 11.33
CA ILE A 142 -5.51 1.74 11.56
C ILE A 142 -6.05 2.32 10.25
N ILE A 143 -5.25 3.08 9.52
CA ILE A 143 -5.66 3.67 8.23
C ILE A 143 -6.00 2.57 7.21
N ASN A 144 -5.19 1.52 7.10
CA ASN A 144 -5.48 0.39 6.21
C ASN A 144 -6.79 -0.32 6.58
N SER A 145 -7.13 -0.41 7.88
CA SER A 145 -8.38 -1.00 8.33
C SER A 145 -9.59 -0.14 7.94
N GLU A 146 -9.49 1.19 8.05
CA GLU A 146 -10.52 2.14 7.61
C GLU A 146 -10.73 2.08 6.09
N VAL A 147 -9.63 2.03 5.32
CA VAL A 147 -9.67 1.86 3.86
C VAL A 147 -10.29 0.52 3.48
N ALA A 148 -9.96 -0.56 4.20
CA ALA A 148 -10.54 -1.88 3.97
C ALA A 148 -12.06 -1.88 4.16
N GLU A 149 -12.54 -1.34 5.27
CA GLU A 149 -13.97 -1.23 5.54
C GLU A 149 -14.70 -0.40 4.47
N TYR A 150 -14.09 0.71 4.07
CA TYR A 150 -14.62 1.59 3.03
C TYR A 150 -14.73 0.88 1.66
N ALA A 151 -13.70 0.14 1.27
CA ALA A 151 -13.66 -0.61 0.00
C ALA A 151 -14.63 -1.80 0.00
N GLN A 152 -14.71 -2.56 1.10
CA GLN A 152 -15.62 -3.70 1.24
C GLN A 152 -17.09 -3.27 1.14
N LYS A 153 -17.49 -2.16 1.77
CA LYS A 153 -18.83 -1.59 1.64
C LYS A 153 -19.19 -1.24 0.18
N ARG A 154 -18.20 -1.08 -0.69
CA ARG A 154 -18.38 -0.80 -2.13
C ARG A 154 -18.22 -2.03 -3.01
N GLY A 155 -18.03 -3.22 -2.40
CA GLY A 155 -17.97 -4.50 -3.09
C GLY A 155 -16.60 -4.85 -3.66
N VAL A 156 -15.51 -4.26 -3.15
CA VAL A 156 -14.13 -4.62 -3.52
C VAL A 156 -13.57 -5.62 -2.51
N GLN A 157 -12.98 -6.70 -2.99
CA GLN A 157 -12.28 -7.67 -2.15
C GLN A 157 -10.95 -7.10 -1.64
N ILE A 158 -10.61 -7.38 -0.38
CA ILE A 158 -9.47 -6.79 0.30
C ILE A 158 -8.54 -7.87 0.87
N ILE A 159 -7.25 -7.62 0.76
CA ILE A 159 -6.20 -8.26 1.55
C ILE A 159 -5.54 -7.15 2.39
N ILE A 160 -5.30 -7.37 3.68
CA ILE A 160 -4.45 -6.49 4.48
C ILE A 160 -3.15 -7.24 4.73
N GLU A 161 -2.02 -6.71 4.22
CA GLU A 161 -0.69 -7.32 4.41
C GLU A 161 -0.22 -7.28 5.88
N GLY A 162 -0.97 -6.61 6.72
CA GLY A 162 -0.74 -6.55 8.15
C GLY A 162 0.24 -5.45 8.54
N THR A 163 0.81 -5.58 9.73
CA THR A 163 1.86 -4.65 10.22
C THR A 163 3.20 -4.91 9.52
N GLY A 164 3.45 -6.15 9.09
CA GLY A 164 4.68 -6.58 8.44
C GLY A 164 5.92 -6.47 9.34
N ASN A 165 6.88 -7.38 9.19
CA ASN A 165 8.16 -7.36 9.91
C ASN A 165 8.00 -7.13 11.43
N ILE A 166 7.27 -8.00 12.09
CA ILE A 166 7.09 -8.02 13.54
C ILE A 166 7.85 -9.20 14.15
N THR A 167 8.16 -9.13 15.44
CA THR A 167 8.76 -10.24 16.16
C THR A 167 7.74 -11.36 16.41
N ILE A 168 8.22 -12.60 16.56
CA ILE A 168 7.35 -13.78 16.69
C ILE A 168 6.42 -13.66 17.91
N ASP A 169 6.92 -13.15 19.02
CA ASP A 169 6.17 -12.92 20.26
C ASP A 169 5.08 -11.85 20.13
N GLU A 170 5.20 -10.96 19.15
CA GLU A 170 4.20 -9.93 18.87
C GLU A 170 3.08 -10.35 17.91
N ILE A 171 3.19 -11.51 17.25
CA ILE A 171 2.21 -11.98 16.24
C ILE A 171 0.80 -12.00 16.81
N GLU A 172 0.61 -12.65 17.97
CA GLU A 172 -0.72 -12.79 18.57
C GLU A 172 -1.33 -11.43 18.94
N SER A 173 -0.53 -10.54 19.52
CA SER A 173 -0.99 -9.19 19.91
C SER A 173 -1.36 -8.33 18.70
N ASN A 174 -0.61 -8.44 17.61
CA ASN A 174 -0.89 -7.73 16.37
C ASN A 174 -2.12 -8.30 15.64
N ASP A 175 -2.31 -9.62 15.64
CA ASP A 175 -3.49 -10.25 15.07
C ASP A 175 -4.77 -9.83 15.81
N LYS A 176 -4.74 -9.79 17.15
CA LYS A 176 -5.86 -9.27 17.95
C LYS A 176 -6.17 -7.81 17.66
N LYS A 177 -5.17 -6.96 17.44
CA LYS A 177 -5.36 -5.55 17.03
C LYS A 177 -6.03 -5.47 15.67
N LYS A 178 -5.54 -6.22 14.67
CA LYS A 178 -6.15 -6.29 13.33
C LYS A 178 -7.63 -6.67 13.40
N LYS A 179 -7.95 -7.77 14.07
CA LYS A 179 -9.33 -8.26 14.20
C LYS A 179 -10.28 -7.27 14.87
N ARG A 180 -9.79 -6.47 15.82
CA ARG A 180 -10.59 -5.42 16.47
C ARG A 180 -10.82 -4.21 15.58
N MET A 181 -9.88 -3.89 14.68
CA MET A 181 -9.92 -2.71 13.82
C MET A 181 -10.69 -2.97 12.52
N SER A 182 -10.70 -4.20 12.04
CA SER A 182 -11.41 -4.59 10.82
C SER A 182 -12.57 -5.52 11.17
N ASN A 183 -13.75 -5.00 11.32
CA ASN A 183 -14.97 -5.79 11.54
C ASN A 183 -15.16 -6.84 10.42
N ASN A 184 -14.46 -8.01 10.52
CA ASN A 184 -14.57 -9.19 9.63
C ASN A 184 -13.93 -9.13 8.24
N ALA A 185 -12.88 -8.34 7.98
CA ALA A 185 -12.10 -8.52 6.77
C ALA A 185 -11.32 -9.84 6.81
N PRO A 186 -11.39 -10.72 5.79
CA PRO A 186 -10.57 -11.92 5.75
C PRO A 186 -9.09 -11.54 5.66
N PHE A 187 -8.28 -12.07 6.57
CA PHE A 187 -6.84 -11.88 6.59
C PHE A 187 -6.15 -13.11 6.04
N TYR A 188 -5.21 -12.89 5.13
CA TYR A 188 -4.25 -13.90 4.73
C TYR A 188 -2.87 -13.47 5.25
N MET A 189 -2.23 -14.36 6.01
CA MET A 189 -0.83 -14.23 6.41
C MET A 189 0.08 -14.72 5.29
#